data_9f22b580b93f905bd81b5bdbd213e79c
#
_entry.id   9f22b580b93f905bd81b5bdbd213e79c
#
_cell.length_a   1.000
_cell.length_b   1.000
_cell.length_c   1.000
_cell.angle_alpha   90.00
_cell.angle_beta   90.00
_cell.angle_gamma   90.00
#
_symmetry.space_group_name_H-M   'P 1'
#
loop_
_entity.id
_entity.type
_entity.pdbx_description
1 polymer ?
#
loop_
_entity_poly.entity_id
_entity_poly.type
_entity_poly.pdbx_seq_one_letter_code
_entity_poly.pdbx_strand_id
1 'polypeptide(L)'
;MKTQINPQETSRAEAFNLWLCSPMPMVTLTKTFNVSNLLKQSKKLNISFNALLCWCIGKAASQIEEFYLLIEKDKLYKYDKIAINVIVNNKKGGINSCDIAFNEDLTQFVKDYTQLTQRTSQENKSNFLEDYMIIGTSAMIETELDSIVNQYTDKFTNPMLMWGKYRKQLFKTLLPISFQFHHSQMDGGHGAKFLELLQKEIKKA
;
A
#
# COMPACT_ATOMS: atom_id res chain seq x y z
N MET A 1 9.79 -4.18 15.43
CA MET A 1 9.41 -5.33 16.32
C MET A 1 7.93 -5.60 16.12
N LYS A 2 7.51 -6.85 16.24
CA LYS A 2 6.11 -7.28 16.13
C LYS A 2 5.65 -7.74 17.51
N THR A 3 4.56 -7.22 18.04
CA THR A 3 4.04 -7.53 19.37
C THR A 3 2.57 -7.93 19.26
N GLN A 4 2.19 -9.06 19.84
CA GLN A 4 0.78 -9.41 19.98
C GLN A 4 0.15 -8.49 21.02
N ILE A 5 -1.01 -7.91 20.69
CA ILE A 5 -1.76 -7.02 21.59
C ILE A 5 -3.17 -7.56 21.81
N ASN A 6 -3.77 -7.15 22.94
CA ASN A 6 -5.16 -7.47 23.24
C ASN A 6 -6.08 -6.51 22.44
N PRO A 7 -6.93 -7.00 21.53
CA PRO A 7 -7.86 -6.15 20.80
C PRO A 7 -8.78 -5.32 21.71
N GLN A 8 -9.13 -5.84 22.89
CA GLN A 8 -10.01 -5.14 23.86
C GLN A 8 -9.39 -3.85 24.44
N GLU A 9 -8.08 -3.69 24.33
CA GLU A 9 -7.32 -2.51 24.76
C GLU A 9 -7.10 -1.49 23.65
N THR A 10 -7.74 -1.70 22.49
CA THR A 10 -7.60 -0.87 21.30
C THR A 10 -8.94 -0.25 20.89
N SER A 11 -8.89 0.76 20.01
CA SER A 11 -10.08 1.31 19.34
C SER A 11 -10.82 0.27 18.47
N ARG A 12 -10.27 -0.93 18.31
CA ARG A 12 -10.79 -2.00 17.44
C ARG A 12 -11.56 -3.09 18.20
N ALA A 13 -11.74 -2.98 19.51
CA ALA A 13 -12.30 -4.02 20.37
C ALA A 13 -13.59 -4.68 19.81
N GLU A 14 -14.61 -3.89 19.53
CA GLU A 14 -15.88 -4.41 18.98
C GLU A 14 -15.73 -4.88 17.53
N ALA A 15 -15.12 -4.06 16.68
CA ALA A 15 -14.95 -4.35 15.26
C ALA A 15 -14.07 -5.60 15.03
N PHE A 16 -13.08 -5.85 15.90
CA PHE A 16 -12.25 -7.04 15.82
C PHE A 16 -13.09 -8.31 15.93
N ASN A 17 -13.89 -8.43 16.99
CA ASN A 17 -14.72 -9.60 17.22
C ASN A 17 -15.82 -9.77 16.16
N LEU A 18 -16.43 -8.65 15.73
CA LEU A 18 -17.53 -8.66 14.78
C LEU A 18 -17.10 -9.16 13.39
N TRP A 19 -15.92 -8.72 12.93
CA TRP A 19 -15.49 -8.97 11.55
C TRP A 19 -14.47 -10.10 11.40
N LEU A 20 -13.87 -10.56 12.50
CA LEU A 20 -12.85 -11.61 12.46
C LEU A 20 -13.33 -12.90 11.78
N CYS A 21 -14.54 -13.33 12.12
CA CYS A 21 -15.15 -14.56 11.57
C CYS A 21 -16.05 -14.30 10.36
N SER A 22 -16.04 -13.09 9.81
CA SER A 22 -16.84 -12.78 8.62
C SER A 22 -16.30 -13.53 7.40
N PRO A 23 -17.17 -14.15 6.57
CA PRO A 23 -16.73 -14.81 5.33
C PRO A 23 -16.04 -13.88 4.34
N MET A 24 -16.34 -12.56 4.39
CA MET A 24 -15.72 -11.52 3.59
C MET A 24 -15.48 -10.28 4.45
N PRO A 25 -14.39 -10.24 5.21
CA PRO A 25 -14.10 -9.12 6.12
C PRO A 25 -13.41 -7.95 5.44
N MET A 26 -13.20 -8.00 4.12
CA MET A 26 -12.48 -6.96 3.38
C MET A 26 -13.40 -5.85 2.92
N VAL A 27 -12.94 -4.61 3.08
CA VAL A 27 -13.60 -3.40 2.56
C VAL A 27 -12.72 -2.82 1.46
N THR A 28 -13.33 -2.45 0.33
CA THR A 28 -12.64 -1.78 -0.78
C THR A 28 -13.22 -0.39 -1.01
N LEU A 29 -12.36 0.61 -0.98
CA LEU A 29 -12.69 2.00 -1.30
C LEU A 29 -11.92 2.42 -2.54
N THR A 30 -12.61 2.97 -3.55
CA THR A 30 -11.94 3.51 -4.75
C THR A 30 -12.08 5.02 -4.81
N LYS A 31 -10.96 5.71 -5.01
CA LYS A 31 -10.90 7.16 -5.18
C LYS A 31 -10.07 7.51 -6.41
N THR A 32 -10.52 8.49 -7.18
CA THR A 32 -9.74 9.06 -8.28
C THR A 32 -8.87 10.20 -7.77
N PHE A 33 -7.55 10.05 -7.90
CA PHE A 33 -6.54 11.00 -7.47
C PHE A 33 -6.11 11.92 -8.62
N ASN A 34 -5.89 13.19 -8.32
CA ASN A 34 -5.17 14.08 -9.23
C ASN A 34 -3.66 13.89 -8.99
N VAL A 35 -3.00 13.25 -9.95
CA VAL A 35 -1.58 12.91 -9.91
C VAL A 35 -0.71 13.80 -10.81
N SER A 36 -1.25 14.92 -11.28
CA SER A 36 -0.54 15.82 -12.22
C SER A 36 0.80 16.29 -11.67
N ASN A 37 0.83 16.71 -10.39
CA ASN A 37 2.06 17.17 -9.75
C ASN A 37 3.05 16.02 -9.56
N LEU A 38 2.58 14.86 -9.08
CA LEU A 38 3.40 13.68 -8.90
C LEU A 38 4.09 13.27 -10.22
N LEU A 39 3.35 13.27 -11.33
CA LEU A 39 3.91 12.97 -12.65
C LEU A 39 4.95 14.02 -13.11
N LYS A 40 4.71 15.31 -12.82
CA LYS A 40 5.68 16.38 -13.08
C LYS A 40 6.95 16.21 -12.28
N GLN A 41 6.83 15.92 -10.99
CA GLN A 41 7.97 15.73 -10.09
C GLN A 41 8.76 14.45 -10.44
N SER A 42 8.07 13.35 -10.75
CA SER A 42 8.70 12.11 -11.23
C SER A 42 9.66 12.40 -12.41
N LYS A 43 9.20 13.18 -13.39
CA LYS A 43 10.03 13.58 -14.53
C LYS A 43 11.18 14.52 -14.15
N LYS A 44 10.88 15.56 -13.32
CA LYS A 44 11.87 16.55 -12.88
C LYS A 44 13.02 15.92 -12.09
N LEU A 45 12.69 14.98 -11.20
CA LEU A 45 13.66 14.31 -10.32
C LEU A 45 14.26 13.04 -10.96
N ASN A 46 13.80 12.65 -12.14
CA ASN A 46 14.16 11.39 -12.80
C ASN A 46 13.92 10.16 -11.91
N ILE A 47 12.79 10.17 -11.18
CA ILE A 47 12.34 9.10 -10.29
C ILE A 47 11.16 8.39 -10.96
N SER A 48 11.10 7.05 -10.85
CA SER A 48 9.95 6.27 -11.31
C SER A 48 8.65 6.79 -10.66
N PHE A 49 7.59 6.97 -11.48
CA PHE A 49 6.27 7.37 -10.98
C PHE A 49 5.77 6.43 -9.88
N ASN A 50 5.92 5.13 -10.07
CA ASN A 50 5.51 4.13 -9.07
C ASN A 50 6.32 4.24 -7.77
N ALA A 51 7.63 4.48 -7.84
CA ALA A 51 8.44 4.68 -6.65
C ALA A 51 7.97 5.90 -5.85
N LEU A 52 7.70 7.01 -6.54
CA LEU A 52 7.25 8.24 -5.90
C LEU A 52 5.83 8.08 -5.31
N LEU A 53 4.93 7.37 -6.01
CA LEU A 53 3.59 7.05 -5.50
C LEU A 53 3.67 6.13 -4.27
N CYS A 54 4.52 5.10 -4.30
CA CYS A 54 4.76 4.21 -3.15
C CYS A 54 5.29 4.97 -1.93
N TRP A 55 6.18 5.95 -2.14
CA TRP A 55 6.63 6.82 -1.05
C TRP A 55 5.48 7.67 -0.47
N CYS A 56 4.63 8.26 -1.31
CA CYS A 56 3.45 9.00 -0.85
C CYS A 56 2.48 8.10 -0.07
N ILE A 57 2.30 6.84 -0.50
CA ILE A 57 1.49 5.84 0.20
C ILE A 57 2.07 5.59 1.60
N GLY A 58 3.37 5.31 1.71
CA GLY A 58 4.03 5.10 2.99
C GLY A 58 3.92 6.31 3.91
N LYS A 59 4.11 7.52 3.37
CA LYS A 59 4.02 8.78 4.12
C LYS A 59 2.59 9.09 4.61
N ALA A 60 1.58 8.74 3.83
CA ALA A 60 0.18 8.88 4.27
C ALA A 60 -0.18 7.83 5.33
N ALA A 61 0.24 6.58 5.13
CA ALA A 61 -0.03 5.47 6.04
C ALA A 61 0.67 5.63 7.40
N SER A 62 1.90 6.14 7.42
CA SER A 62 2.67 6.33 8.65
C SER A 62 2.01 7.30 9.66
N GLN A 63 1.04 8.11 9.21
CA GLN A 63 0.29 9.06 10.04
C GLN A 63 -0.99 8.45 10.67
N ILE A 64 -1.25 7.16 10.47
CA ILE A 64 -2.48 6.48 10.91
C ILE A 64 -2.11 5.23 11.70
N GLU A 65 -2.53 5.16 12.95
CA GLU A 65 -2.15 4.08 13.87
C GLU A 65 -2.59 2.69 13.38
N GLU A 66 -3.74 2.59 12.73
CA GLU A 66 -4.30 1.34 12.23
C GLU A 66 -3.44 0.69 11.12
N PHE A 67 -2.58 1.46 10.45
CA PHE A 67 -1.58 0.90 9.53
C PHE A 67 -0.40 0.22 10.20
N TYR A 68 -0.33 0.25 11.52
CA TYR A 68 0.63 -0.53 12.29
C TYR A 68 0.02 -1.77 12.92
N LEU A 69 -1.27 -2.04 12.65
CA LEU A 69 -1.99 -3.21 13.14
C LEU A 69 -2.17 -4.24 12.02
N LEU A 70 -2.08 -5.51 12.34
CA LEU A 70 -2.36 -6.60 11.40
C LEU A 70 -3.01 -7.78 12.12
N ILE A 71 -3.99 -8.40 11.46
CA ILE A 71 -4.62 -9.62 11.91
C ILE A 71 -3.84 -10.81 11.31
N GLU A 72 -3.35 -11.70 12.16
CA GLU A 72 -2.71 -12.93 11.74
C GLU A 72 -3.22 -14.09 12.59
N LYS A 73 -3.79 -15.12 11.98
CA LYS A 73 -4.30 -16.31 12.67
C LYS A 73 -5.18 -15.95 13.87
N ASP A 74 -6.17 -15.12 13.65
CA ASP A 74 -7.16 -14.68 14.66
C ASP A 74 -6.58 -13.87 15.84
N LYS A 75 -5.38 -13.33 15.68
CA LYS A 75 -4.73 -12.47 16.66
C LYS A 75 -4.40 -11.12 16.07
N LEU A 76 -4.42 -10.08 16.92
CA LEU A 76 -4.02 -8.74 16.55
C LEU A 76 -2.56 -8.51 16.93
N TYR A 77 -1.79 -8.04 15.97
CA TYR A 77 -0.39 -7.66 16.16
C TYR A 77 -0.18 -6.18 15.87
N LYS A 78 0.69 -5.55 16.68
CA LYS A 78 1.19 -4.19 16.44
C LYS A 78 2.64 -4.26 15.99
N TYR A 79 2.96 -3.49 14.96
CA TYR A 79 4.29 -3.32 14.39
C TYR A 79 4.81 -1.91 14.65
N ASP A 80 6.13 -1.76 14.79
CA ASP A 80 6.77 -0.45 14.95
C ASP A 80 7.11 0.20 13.60
N LYS A 81 7.09 -0.59 12.53
CA LYS A 81 7.56 -0.17 11.21
C LYS A 81 6.62 -0.67 10.11
N ILE A 82 6.52 0.13 9.04
CA ILE A 82 5.79 -0.25 7.84
C ILE A 82 6.74 -0.42 6.66
N ALA A 83 6.36 -1.26 5.70
CA ALA A 83 7.03 -1.41 4.42
C ALA A 83 6.00 -1.44 3.30
N ILE A 84 6.44 -1.06 2.11
CA ILE A 84 5.63 -1.10 0.89
C ILE A 84 6.05 -2.31 0.08
N ASN A 85 5.11 -3.20 -0.19
CA ASN A 85 5.33 -4.31 -1.10
C ASN A 85 4.99 -3.88 -2.52
N VAL A 86 5.85 -4.21 -3.47
CA VAL A 86 5.62 -3.99 -4.91
C VAL A 86 5.80 -5.28 -5.68
N ILE A 87 5.02 -5.43 -6.75
CA ILE A 87 5.15 -6.55 -7.68
C ILE A 87 6.16 -6.19 -8.75
N VAL A 88 7.13 -7.06 -8.96
CA VAL A 88 8.26 -6.87 -9.88
C VAL A 88 8.25 -7.95 -10.94
N ASN A 89 8.27 -7.56 -12.22
CA ASN A 89 8.45 -8.50 -13.32
C ASN A 89 9.89 -9.05 -13.28
N ASN A 90 10.03 -10.36 -13.40
CA ASN A 90 11.33 -11.03 -13.40
C ASN A 90 11.79 -11.40 -14.82
N LYS A 91 13.07 -11.76 -14.96
CA LYS A 91 13.67 -12.10 -16.27
C LYS A 91 13.14 -13.41 -16.88
N LYS A 92 12.40 -14.22 -16.11
CA LYS A 92 11.82 -15.49 -16.59
C LYS A 92 10.38 -15.33 -17.08
N GLY A 93 9.86 -14.08 -17.17
CA GLY A 93 8.49 -13.78 -17.61
C GLY A 93 7.43 -13.96 -16.54
N GLY A 94 7.81 -14.18 -15.29
CA GLY A 94 6.93 -14.21 -14.12
C GLY A 94 7.05 -12.95 -13.27
N ILE A 95 6.45 -13.00 -12.08
CA ILE A 95 6.46 -11.91 -11.10
C ILE A 95 7.08 -12.36 -9.79
N ASN A 96 7.67 -11.40 -9.06
CA ASN A 96 8.16 -11.57 -7.70
C ASN A 96 7.64 -10.44 -6.82
N SER A 97 7.57 -10.71 -5.52
CA SER A 97 7.20 -9.75 -4.49
C SER A 97 8.45 -9.07 -3.93
N CYS A 98 8.40 -7.77 -3.69
CA CYS A 98 9.53 -7.02 -3.16
C CYS A 98 9.06 -6.06 -2.07
N ASP A 99 9.43 -6.34 -0.82
CA ASP A 99 9.18 -5.47 0.31
C ASP A 99 10.29 -4.42 0.42
N ILE A 100 9.88 -3.16 0.58
CA ILE A 100 10.75 -2.00 0.69
C ILE A 100 10.39 -1.28 1.99
N ALA A 101 11.32 -1.19 2.92
CA ALA A 101 11.11 -0.48 4.18
C ALA A 101 10.75 0.98 3.89
N PHE A 102 9.67 1.48 4.50
CA PHE A 102 9.33 2.89 4.37
C PHE A 102 10.35 3.75 5.11
N ASN A 103 10.80 4.80 4.44
CA ASN A 103 11.67 5.84 4.99
C ASN A 103 11.06 7.21 4.64
N GLU A 104 11.02 8.12 5.61
CA GLU A 104 10.53 9.49 5.39
C GLU A 104 11.42 10.29 4.44
N ASP A 105 12.72 10.00 4.41
CA ASP A 105 13.65 10.55 3.43
C ASP A 105 13.38 9.91 2.06
N LEU A 106 12.87 10.73 1.15
CA LEU A 106 12.57 10.34 -0.22
C LEU A 106 13.80 9.78 -0.95
N THR A 107 14.97 10.39 -0.74
CA THR A 107 16.22 9.99 -1.42
C THR A 107 16.60 8.56 -1.03
N GLN A 108 16.56 8.28 0.28
CA GLN A 108 16.86 6.94 0.79
C GLN A 108 15.81 5.93 0.32
N PHE A 109 14.51 6.26 0.42
CA PHE A 109 13.45 5.36 -0.03
C PHE A 109 13.57 5.01 -1.52
N VAL A 110 13.82 5.98 -2.39
CA VAL A 110 13.98 5.77 -3.84
C VAL A 110 15.22 4.94 -4.16
N LYS A 111 16.30 5.15 -3.42
CA LYS A 111 17.52 4.32 -3.54
C LYS A 111 17.20 2.86 -3.22
N ASP A 112 16.58 2.60 -2.08
CA ASP A 112 16.22 1.25 -1.64
C ASP A 112 15.20 0.60 -2.61
N TYR A 113 14.17 1.35 -3.02
CA TYR A 113 13.21 0.93 -4.03
C TYR A 113 13.90 0.45 -5.31
N THR A 114 14.80 1.28 -5.84
CA THR A 114 15.48 0.99 -7.11
C THR A 114 16.40 -0.23 -7.00
N GLN A 115 17.20 -0.29 -5.95
CA GLN A 115 18.15 -1.37 -5.73
C GLN A 115 17.45 -2.72 -5.48
N LEU A 116 16.43 -2.73 -4.60
CA LEU A 116 15.72 -3.94 -4.23
C LEU A 116 14.88 -4.49 -5.38
N THR A 117 14.14 -3.62 -6.11
CA THR A 117 13.35 -4.08 -7.27
C THR A 117 14.24 -4.60 -8.40
N GLN A 118 15.36 -3.93 -8.65
CA GLN A 118 16.33 -4.37 -9.65
C GLN A 118 16.95 -5.74 -9.29
N ARG A 119 17.36 -5.91 -8.02
CA ARG A 119 17.87 -7.20 -7.52
C ARG A 119 16.82 -8.30 -7.63
N THR A 120 15.59 -8.04 -7.14
CA THR A 120 14.46 -8.97 -7.22
C THR A 120 14.19 -9.43 -8.66
N SER A 121 14.21 -8.50 -9.61
CA SER A 121 14.04 -8.82 -11.05
C SER A 121 15.18 -9.67 -11.61
N GLN A 122 16.43 -9.37 -11.23
CA GLN A 122 17.62 -10.06 -11.75
C GLN A 122 17.78 -11.46 -11.18
N GLU A 123 17.58 -11.62 -9.87
CA GLU A 123 17.75 -12.88 -9.16
C GLU A 123 16.53 -13.82 -9.29
N ASN A 124 15.40 -13.33 -9.79
CA ASN A 124 14.10 -14.04 -9.85
C ASN A 124 13.69 -14.56 -8.46
N LYS A 125 14.00 -13.82 -7.40
CA LYS A 125 13.71 -14.18 -6.02
C LYS A 125 13.00 -13.01 -5.31
N SER A 126 11.92 -13.33 -4.61
CA SER A 126 11.20 -12.34 -3.79
C SER A 126 12.02 -11.87 -2.60
N ASN A 127 11.83 -10.61 -2.22
CA ASN A 127 12.43 -9.99 -1.04
C ASN A 127 11.33 -9.74 -0.01
N PHE A 128 11.40 -10.37 1.16
CA PHE A 128 10.43 -10.23 2.25
C PHE A 128 11.09 -9.64 3.49
N LEU A 129 10.33 -8.83 4.22
CA LEU A 129 10.70 -8.24 5.50
C LEU A 129 9.81 -8.78 6.62
N GLU A 130 10.40 -9.45 7.60
CA GLU A 130 9.65 -10.16 8.65
C GLU A 130 9.05 -9.25 9.72
N ASP A 131 9.77 -8.24 10.18
CA ASP A 131 9.38 -7.37 11.32
C ASP A 131 8.69 -6.05 10.89
N TYR A 132 8.04 -6.04 9.72
CA TYR A 132 7.33 -4.89 9.17
C TYR A 132 5.86 -5.19 8.91
N MET A 133 4.99 -4.23 9.18
CA MET A 133 3.64 -4.28 8.64
C MET A 133 3.69 -3.91 7.15
N ILE A 134 3.27 -4.86 6.33
CA ILE A 134 3.39 -4.73 4.88
C ILE A 134 2.12 -4.10 4.29
N ILE A 135 2.27 -3.04 3.52
CA ILE A 135 1.22 -2.47 2.67
C ILE A 135 1.47 -2.98 1.25
N GLY A 136 0.57 -3.82 0.76
CA GLY A 136 0.65 -4.35 -0.59
C GLY A 136 0.35 -3.30 -1.65
N THR A 137 1.07 -3.36 -2.78
CA THR A 137 0.71 -2.57 -3.97
C THR A 137 0.77 -3.41 -5.23
N SER A 138 -0.13 -3.13 -6.17
CA SER A 138 -0.13 -3.75 -7.49
C SER A 138 -0.51 -2.73 -8.57
N ALA A 139 0.35 -2.57 -9.56
CA ALA A 139 0.19 -1.62 -10.66
C ALA A 139 0.00 -2.37 -12.00
N MET A 140 -1.19 -2.25 -12.60
CA MET A 140 -1.52 -2.81 -13.91
C MET A 140 -1.47 -1.71 -14.97
N ILE A 141 -0.26 -1.25 -15.28
CA ILE A 141 -0.01 -0.03 -16.08
C ILE A 141 -0.31 -0.18 -17.58
N GLU A 142 -0.64 -1.38 -18.04
CA GLU A 142 -0.96 -1.65 -19.45
C GLU A 142 -2.34 -1.13 -19.84
N THR A 143 -3.27 -1.01 -18.87
CA THR A 143 -4.64 -0.58 -19.12
C THR A 143 -5.13 0.44 -18.10
N GLU A 144 -6.08 1.28 -18.52
CA GLU A 144 -6.83 2.16 -17.64
C GLU A 144 -7.92 1.35 -16.93
N LEU A 145 -8.03 1.52 -15.62
CA LEU A 145 -9.04 0.85 -14.79
C LEU A 145 -9.82 1.87 -13.97
N ASP A 146 -11.11 1.65 -13.80
CA ASP A 146 -11.97 2.49 -12.96
C ASP A 146 -11.89 2.09 -11.48
N SER A 147 -11.87 0.78 -11.23
CA SER A 147 -11.72 0.20 -9.90
C SER A 147 -11.19 -1.23 -9.98
N ILE A 148 -10.67 -1.72 -8.86
CA ILE A 148 -10.21 -3.10 -8.71
C ILE A 148 -10.68 -3.59 -7.36
N VAL A 149 -11.30 -4.76 -7.32
CA VAL A 149 -11.59 -5.46 -6.08
C VAL A 149 -10.69 -6.69 -6.02
N ASN A 150 -9.84 -6.75 -5.00
CA ASN A 150 -8.95 -7.88 -4.84
C ASN A 150 -9.69 -9.08 -4.22
N GLN A 151 -9.20 -10.27 -4.47
CA GLN A 151 -9.68 -11.47 -3.79
C GLN A 151 -9.37 -11.39 -2.28
N TYR A 152 -10.19 -12.08 -1.49
CA TYR A 152 -9.91 -12.32 -0.08
C TYR A 152 -9.25 -13.70 0.10
N THR A 153 -8.29 -13.76 0.99
CA THR A 153 -7.74 -14.99 1.52
C THR A 153 -7.35 -14.76 2.98
N ASP A 154 -7.56 -15.74 3.84
CA ASP A 154 -7.19 -15.72 5.25
C ASP A 154 -5.66 -15.63 5.49
N LYS A 155 -4.86 -15.88 4.44
CA LYS A 155 -3.39 -15.78 4.49
C LYS A 155 -2.87 -14.36 4.39
N PHE A 156 -3.59 -13.47 3.69
CA PHE A 156 -3.15 -12.11 3.39
C PHE A 156 -4.22 -11.11 3.80
N THR A 157 -4.13 -10.65 5.03
CA THR A 157 -5.04 -9.66 5.63
C THR A 157 -4.51 -8.23 5.50
N ASN A 158 -3.35 -8.07 4.87
CA ASN A 158 -2.66 -6.81 4.69
C ASN A 158 -3.49 -5.78 3.90
N PRO A 159 -3.41 -4.49 4.24
CA PRO A 159 -3.90 -3.44 3.39
C PRO A 159 -3.25 -3.48 2.01
N MET A 160 -4.03 -3.27 0.96
CA MET A 160 -3.55 -3.33 -0.41
C MET A 160 -4.08 -2.18 -1.25
N LEU A 161 -3.19 -1.56 -2.04
CA LEU A 161 -3.55 -0.54 -3.02
C LEU A 161 -3.30 -1.07 -4.44
N MET A 162 -4.27 -0.81 -5.31
CA MET A 162 -4.20 -1.29 -6.69
C MET A 162 -4.61 -0.17 -7.65
N TRP A 163 -3.90 -0.07 -8.77
CA TRP A 163 -4.21 0.92 -9.79
C TRP A 163 -3.84 0.44 -11.19
N GLY A 164 -4.49 1.06 -12.19
CA GLY A 164 -4.17 0.90 -13.59
C GLY A 164 -3.26 2.01 -14.13
N LYS A 165 -3.33 2.21 -15.43
CA LYS A 165 -2.69 3.34 -16.11
C LYS A 165 -3.41 4.64 -15.75
N TYR A 166 -2.66 5.73 -15.54
CA TYR A 166 -3.23 7.05 -15.34
C TYR A 166 -3.82 7.63 -16.63
N ARG A 167 -4.89 8.43 -16.49
CA ARG A 167 -5.61 9.09 -17.57
C ARG A 167 -5.18 10.53 -17.71
N LYS A 168 -4.70 10.91 -18.90
CA LYS A 168 -4.43 12.30 -19.20
C LYS A 168 -5.71 12.99 -19.70
N GLN A 169 -6.08 14.07 -19.05
CA GLN A 169 -7.12 15.01 -19.46
C GLN A 169 -6.50 16.36 -19.78
N LEU A 170 -7.29 17.30 -20.36
CA LEU A 170 -6.79 18.58 -20.84
C LEU A 170 -5.88 19.33 -19.83
N PHE A 171 -6.26 19.36 -18.54
CA PHE A 171 -5.52 20.09 -17.51
C PHE A 171 -5.12 19.22 -16.31
N LYS A 172 -5.43 17.93 -16.32
CA LYS A 172 -5.24 17.03 -15.18
C LYS A 172 -4.79 15.65 -15.64
N THR A 173 -4.01 15.02 -14.81
CA THR A 173 -3.74 13.59 -14.89
C THR A 173 -4.41 12.90 -13.71
N LEU A 174 -5.29 11.95 -13.99
CA LEU A 174 -6.12 11.28 -13.01
C LEU A 174 -5.73 9.82 -12.90
N LEU A 175 -5.76 9.30 -11.68
CA LEU A 175 -5.48 7.90 -11.38
C LEU A 175 -6.50 7.37 -10.37
N PRO A 176 -7.42 6.48 -10.78
CA PRO A 176 -8.21 5.71 -9.84
C PRO A 176 -7.30 4.75 -9.07
N ILE A 177 -7.39 4.77 -7.74
CA ILE A 177 -6.69 3.84 -6.86
C ILE A 177 -7.74 3.16 -5.99
N SER A 178 -7.75 1.83 -5.99
CA SER A 178 -8.56 1.01 -5.10
C SER A 178 -7.72 0.64 -3.88
N PHE A 179 -8.25 0.94 -2.71
CA PHE A 179 -7.66 0.64 -1.41
C PHE A 179 -8.53 -0.40 -0.70
N GLN A 180 -7.96 -1.56 -0.42
CA GLN A 180 -8.62 -2.65 0.30
C GLN A 180 -7.95 -2.88 1.65
N PHE A 181 -8.75 -3.15 2.68
CA PHE A 181 -8.29 -3.43 4.04
C PHE A 181 -9.24 -4.37 4.78
N HIS A 182 -8.73 -5.04 5.80
CA HIS A 182 -9.54 -5.90 6.68
C HIS A 182 -10.33 -5.06 7.69
N HIS A 183 -11.65 -5.29 7.82
CA HIS A 183 -12.51 -4.46 8.66
C HIS A 183 -12.19 -4.57 10.16
N SER A 184 -11.63 -5.70 10.62
CA SER A 184 -11.12 -5.79 11.99
C SER A 184 -9.90 -4.89 12.24
N GLN A 185 -9.11 -4.57 11.20
CA GLN A 185 -7.95 -3.69 11.30
C GLN A 185 -8.35 -2.23 11.32
N MET A 186 -9.19 -1.80 10.39
CA MET A 186 -9.65 -0.40 10.26
C MET A 186 -11.08 -0.35 9.72
N ASP A 187 -11.72 0.79 9.83
CA ASP A 187 -13.06 1.04 9.28
C ASP A 187 -13.04 2.09 8.17
N GLY A 188 -14.23 2.40 7.64
CA GLY A 188 -14.39 3.37 6.55
C GLY A 188 -13.88 4.77 6.89
N GLY A 189 -13.94 5.18 8.15
CA GLY A 189 -13.41 6.48 8.62
C GLY A 189 -11.88 6.55 8.50
N HIS A 190 -11.19 5.50 8.94
CA HIS A 190 -9.73 5.37 8.81
C HIS A 190 -9.31 5.31 7.33
N GLY A 191 -10.05 4.53 6.52
CA GLY A 191 -9.82 4.46 5.08
C GLY A 191 -10.01 5.80 4.38
N ALA A 192 -11.07 6.55 4.72
CA ALA A 192 -11.32 7.89 4.17
C ALA A 192 -10.21 8.87 4.57
N LYS A 193 -9.80 8.88 5.84
CA LYS A 193 -8.68 9.69 6.34
C LYS A 193 -7.38 9.40 5.56
N PHE A 194 -7.08 8.13 5.35
CA PHE A 194 -5.92 7.72 4.55
C PHE A 194 -5.97 8.25 3.12
N LEU A 195 -7.10 8.09 2.43
CA LEU A 195 -7.25 8.56 1.04
C LEU A 195 -7.10 10.09 0.92
N GLU A 196 -7.57 10.86 1.92
CA GLU A 196 -7.36 12.31 1.95
C GLU A 196 -5.90 12.69 2.24
N LEU A 197 -5.23 12.01 3.17
CA LEU A 197 -3.80 12.20 3.42
C LEU A 197 -2.97 11.86 2.18
N LEU A 198 -3.26 10.74 1.52
CA LEU A 198 -2.57 10.34 0.29
C LEU A 198 -2.71 11.42 -0.80
N GLN A 199 -3.92 11.99 -0.99
CA GLN A 199 -4.08 13.09 -1.97
C GLN A 199 -3.27 14.33 -1.59
N LYS A 200 -3.13 14.62 -0.29
CA LYS A 200 -2.28 15.73 0.19
C LYS A 200 -0.81 15.47 -0.11
N GLU A 201 -0.29 14.27 0.18
CA GLU A 201 1.10 13.93 -0.09
C GLU A 201 1.41 13.91 -1.60
N ILE A 202 0.51 13.38 -2.44
CA ILE A 202 0.60 13.42 -3.91
C ILE A 202 0.66 14.87 -4.44
N LYS A 203 -0.01 15.82 -3.80
CA LYS A 203 0.03 17.23 -4.21
C LYS A 203 1.30 17.95 -3.79
N LYS A 204 1.92 17.54 -2.67
CA LYS A 204 3.14 18.15 -2.13
C LYS A 204 4.42 17.62 -2.78
N ALA A 205 4.38 16.38 -3.27
CA ALA A 205 5.53 15.67 -3.84
C ALA A 205 6.19 16.38 -5.03
#